data_680734998bde85fccb902bf3c1c5d9c7
#
_entry.id   680734998bde85fccb902bf3c1c5d9c7
#
_cell.length_a   1.000
_cell.length_b   1.000
_cell.length_c   1.000
_cell.angle_alpha   90.00
_cell.angle_beta   90.00
_cell.angle_gamma   90.00
#
_symmetry.space_group_name_H-M   'P 1'
#
loop_
_entity.id
_entity.type
_entity.pdbx_description
1 polymer ?
#
loop_
_entity_poly.entity_id
_entity_poly.type
_entity_poly.pdbx_seq_one_letter_code
_entity_poly.pdbx_strand_id
1 'polypeptide(L)'
;MPEHVILGPWLRRFLCEYVVTERNLARNTRKSYRDTFSLLLPFISRKLRKPVDRLAVRDLTSRHVLHFLTHLEEDRGCSARTRNQRLAAIRALSCRVGTPDMAPVESVFHIR
;
A
#
# COMPACT_ATOMS: atom_id res chain seq x y z
N MET A 1 -12.71 10.52 2.82
CA MET A 1 -12.13 10.14 4.11
C MET A 1 -11.13 11.19 4.58
N PRO A 2 -11.19 11.61 5.84
CA PRO A 2 -10.23 12.57 6.37
C PRO A 2 -8.81 12.00 6.40
N GLU A 3 -7.84 12.81 6.01
CA GLU A 3 -6.44 12.38 5.91
C GLU A 3 -5.80 12.04 7.25
N HIS A 4 -6.33 12.58 8.35
CA HIS A 4 -5.78 12.31 9.69
C HIS A 4 -6.30 11.03 10.32
N VAL A 5 -7.18 10.31 9.64
CA VAL A 5 -7.70 9.04 10.14
C VAL A 5 -6.58 8.03 10.21
N ILE A 6 -6.56 7.25 11.31
CA ILE A 6 -5.54 6.22 11.51
C ILE A 6 -5.68 5.15 10.45
N LEU A 7 -4.56 4.78 9.83
CA LEU A 7 -4.53 3.89 8.68
C LEU A 7 -4.87 2.44 9.02
N GLY A 8 -4.40 1.94 10.16
CA GLY A 8 -4.54 0.53 10.51
C GLY A 8 -5.96 -0.01 10.47
N PRO A 9 -6.91 0.60 11.19
CA PRO A 9 -8.31 0.13 11.16
C PRO A 9 -8.91 0.17 9.77
N TRP A 10 -8.58 1.17 8.97
CA TRP A 10 -9.04 1.28 7.60
C TRP A 10 -8.49 0.17 6.73
N LEU A 11 -7.21 -0.10 6.88
CA LEU A 11 -6.56 -1.16 6.13
C LEU A 11 -7.15 -2.52 6.50
N ARG A 12 -7.40 -2.75 7.78
CA ARG A 12 -8.03 -3.98 8.24
C ARG A 12 -9.40 -4.16 7.61
N ARG A 13 -10.18 -3.09 7.59
CA ARG A 13 -11.50 -3.12 6.98
C ARG A 13 -11.43 -3.38 5.48
N PHE A 14 -10.48 -2.75 4.81
CA PHE A 14 -10.25 -2.97 3.40
C PHE A 14 -9.96 -4.45 3.12
N LEU A 15 -9.06 -5.06 3.88
CA LEU A 15 -8.67 -6.45 3.67
C LEU A 15 -9.79 -7.43 4.02
N CYS A 16 -10.56 -7.15 5.07
CA CYS A 16 -11.59 -8.07 5.54
C CYS A 16 -12.90 -7.95 4.78
N GLU A 17 -13.23 -6.76 4.30
CA GLU A 17 -14.53 -6.51 3.66
C GLU A 17 -14.41 -6.29 2.16
N TYR A 18 -13.67 -5.26 1.76
CA TYR A 18 -13.63 -4.87 0.35
C TYR A 18 -13.01 -5.97 -0.52
N VAL A 19 -11.85 -6.46 -0.14
CA VAL A 19 -11.12 -7.44 -0.95
C VAL A 19 -11.89 -8.75 -1.05
N VAL A 20 -12.51 -9.17 0.06
CA VAL A 20 -13.22 -10.46 0.10
C VAL A 20 -14.58 -10.38 -0.58
N THR A 21 -15.36 -9.34 -0.28
CA THR A 21 -16.77 -9.29 -0.71
C THR A 21 -16.99 -8.55 -2.02
N GLU A 22 -16.39 -7.39 -2.17
CA GLU A 22 -16.67 -6.54 -3.34
C GLU A 22 -15.90 -6.95 -4.58
N ARG A 23 -14.66 -7.39 -4.39
CA ARG A 23 -13.80 -7.73 -5.51
C ARG A 23 -13.83 -9.19 -5.89
N ASN A 24 -14.31 -10.05 -4.99
CA ASN A 24 -14.34 -11.50 -5.20
C ASN A 24 -13.00 -12.02 -5.72
N LEU A 25 -11.92 -11.55 -5.11
CA LEU A 25 -10.57 -11.88 -5.56
C LEU A 25 -10.17 -13.30 -5.14
N ALA A 26 -9.32 -13.91 -5.95
CA ALA A 26 -8.77 -15.22 -5.63
C ALA A 26 -7.99 -15.19 -4.31
N ARG A 27 -7.92 -16.34 -3.66
CA ARG A 27 -7.22 -16.49 -2.37
C ARG A 27 -5.78 -15.99 -2.42
N ASN A 28 -5.06 -16.30 -3.49
CA ASN A 28 -3.66 -15.89 -3.64
C ASN A 28 -3.53 -14.38 -3.75
N THR A 29 -4.48 -13.73 -4.42
CA THR A 29 -4.49 -12.27 -4.54
C THR A 29 -4.73 -11.62 -3.19
N ARG A 30 -5.66 -12.17 -2.41
CA ARG A 30 -5.92 -11.66 -1.06
C ARG A 30 -4.70 -11.80 -0.15
N LYS A 31 -4.01 -12.92 -0.26
CA LYS A 31 -2.77 -13.14 0.49
C LYS A 31 -1.71 -12.14 0.07
N SER A 32 -1.57 -11.91 -1.23
CA SER A 32 -0.61 -10.94 -1.75
C SER A 32 -0.90 -9.52 -1.23
N TYR A 33 -2.16 -9.16 -1.13
CA TYR A 33 -2.53 -7.85 -0.58
C TYR A 33 -2.11 -7.74 0.89
N ARG A 34 -2.41 -8.76 1.70
CA ARG A 34 -2.00 -8.76 3.11
C ARG A 34 -0.49 -8.70 3.27
N ASP A 35 0.23 -9.48 2.46
CA ASP A 35 1.69 -9.50 2.51
C ASP A 35 2.26 -8.13 2.16
N THR A 36 1.66 -7.45 1.19
CA THR A 36 2.10 -6.11 0.79
C THR A 36 2.05 -5.15 1.97
N PHE A 37 0.93 -5.10 2.66
CA PHE A 37 0.76 -4.14 3.74
C PHE A 37 1.54 -4.53 4.99
N SER A 38 1.79 -5.82 5.21
CA SER A 38 2.63 -6.25 6.32
C SER A 38 4.09 -5.85 6.10
N LEU A 39 4.49 -5.58 4.86
CA LEU A 39 5.81 -5.05 4.55
C LEU A 39 5.82 -3.53 4.50
N LEU A 40 4.77 -2.93 3.97
CA LEU A 40 4.68 -1.48 3.78
C LEU A 40 4.60 -0.71 5.09
N LEU A 41 3.73 -1.15 6.01
CA LEU A 41 3.52 -0.40 7.24
C LEU A 41 4.78 -0.29 8.10
N PRO A 42 5.53 -1.38 8.34
CA PRO A 42 6.79 -1.25 9.07
C PRO A 42 7.80 -0.37 8.36
N PHE A 43 7.83 -0.40 7.03
CA PHE A 43 8.74 0.46 6.26
C PHE A 43 8.45 1.93 6.51
N ILE A 44 7.18 2.34 6.38
CA ILE A 44 6.79 3.73 6.60
C ILE A 44 6.98 4.11 8.07
N SER A 45 6.67 3.21 8.98
CA SER A 45 6.86 3.43 10.41
C SER A 45 8.31 3.78 10.74
N ARG A 46 9.26 3.03 10.20
CA ARG A 46 10.68 3.31 10.41
C ARG A 46 11.10 4.62 9.76
N LYS A 47 10.59 4.88 8.57
CA LYS A 47 10.95 6.09 7.82
C LYS A 47 10.49 7.35 8.54
N LEU A 48 9.30 7.31 9.13
CA LEU A 48 8.72 8.45 9.82
C LEU A 48 9.02 8.45 11.33
N ARG A 49 9.66 7.41 11.84
CA ARG A 49 9.93 7.24 13.28
C ARG A 49 8.65 7.35 14.09
N LYS A 50 7.64 6.62 13.66
CA LYS A 50 6.29 6.70 14.20
C LYS A 50 5.77 5.28 14.37
N PRO A 51 5.12 4.93 15.51
CA PRO A 51 4.59 3.60 15.70
C PRO A 51 3.60 3.24 14.60
N VAL A 52 3.56 1.96 14.22
CA VAL A 52 2.66 1.49 13.16
C VAL A 52 1.21 1.83 13.45
N ASP A 53 0.79 1.69 14.71
CA ASP A 53 -0.60 1.96 15.10
C ASP A 53 -0.95 3.44 15.08
N ARG A 54 0.02 4.32 14.88
CA ARG A 54 -0.20 5.75 14.77
C ARG A 54 -0.10 6.27 13.34
N LEU A 55 0.19 5.40 12.37
CA LEU A 55 0.22 5.81 10.98
C LEU A 55 -1.16 6.26 10.54
N ALA A 56 -1.21 7.42 9.88
CA ALA A 56 -2.45 7.99 9.37
C ALA A 56 -2.56 7.77 7.87
N VAL A 57 -3.76 7.91 7.33
CA VAL A 57 -3.98 7.81 5.88
C VAL A 57 -3.08 8.79 5.14
N ARG A 58 -2.90 9.99 5.68
CA ARG A 58 -2.04 11.01 5.05
C ARG A 58 -0.57 10.61 4.98
N ASP A 59 -0.14 9.64 5.77
CA ASP A 59 1.25 9.16 5.74
C ASP A 59 1.52 8.27 4.54
N LEU A 60 0.46 7.80 3.89
CA LEU A 60 0.57 6.97 2.69
C LEU A 60 0.63 7.88 1.46
N THR A 61 1.80 8.45 1.21
CA THR A 61 2.02 9.36 0.09
C THR A 61 2.68 8.65 -1.08
N SER A 62 2.57 9.23 -2.28
CA SER A 62 3.23 8.69 -3.46
C SER A 62 4.74 8.58 -3.25
N ARG A 63 5.32 9.55 -2.55
CA ARG A 63 6.76 9.55 -2.27
C ARG A 63 7.15 8.35 -1.41
N HIS A 64 6.41 8.07 -0.34
CA HIS A 64 6.70 6.94 0.52
C HIS A 64 6.51 5.61 -0.20
N VAL A 65 5.48 5.52 -1.04
CA VAL A 65 5.24 4.31 -1.83
C VAL A 65 6.37 4.08 -2.81
N LEU A 66 6.83 5.13 -3.49
CA LEU A 66 7.95 5.01 -4.41
C LEU A 66 9.21 4.54 -3.71
N HIS A 67 9.51 5.09 -2.54
CA HIS A 67 10.65 4.65 -1.74
C HIS A 67 10.51 3.19 -1.32
N PHE A 68 9.30 2.77 -0.97
CA PHE A 68 9.03 1.38 -0.61
C PHE A 68 9.31 0.44 -1.78
N LEU A 69 8.83 0.78 -2.97
CA LEU A 69 9.02 -0.04 -4.16
C LEU A 69 10.51 -0.12 -4.52
N THR A 70 11.23 0.97 -4.41
CA THR A 70 12.67 1.00 -4.62
C THR A 70 13.39 0.10 -3.62
N HIS A 71 12.99 0.15 -2.37
CA HIS A 71 13.54 -0.71 -1.32
C HIS A 71 13.32 -2.18 -1.65
N LEU A 72 12.14 -2.54 -2.14
CA LEU A 72 11.85 -3.92 -2.50
C LEU A 72 12.77 -4.42 -3.62
N GLU A 73 13.01 -3.59 -4.62
CA GLU A 73 13.88 -3.96 -5.73
C GLU A 73 15.35 -4.00 -5.35
N GLU A 74 15.85 -2.97 -4.68
CA GLU A 74 17.28 -2.80 -4.43
C GLU A 74 17.76 -3.56 -3.20
N ASP A 75 17.02 -3.52 -2.11
CA ASP A 75 17.47 -4.11 -0.85
C ASP A 75 16.97 -5.53 -0.65
N ARG A 76 15.82 -5.87 -1.19
CA ARG A 76 15.25 -7.20 -1.03
C ARG A 76 15.30 -8.03 -2.30
N GLY A 77 15.73 -7.44 -3.41
CA GLY A 77 15.92 -8.16 -4.65
C GLY A 77 14.65 -8.72 -5.28
N CYS A 78 13.49 -8.11 -5.03
CA CYS A 78 12.28 -8.63 -5.63
C CYS A 78 12.24 -8.35 -7.13
N SER A 79 11.54 -9.24 -7.86
CA SER A 79 11.39 -9.09 -9.29
C SER A 79 10.45 -7.93 -9.63
N ALA A 80 10.51 -7.49 -10.89
CA ALA A 80 9.58 -6.46 -11.37
C ALA A 80 8.14 -6.92 -11.23
N ARG A 81 7.88 -8.20 -11.47
CA ARG A 81 6.54 -8.76 -11.33
C ARG A 81 6.03 -8.63 -9.89
N THR A 82 6.86 -9.01 -8.92
CA THR A 82 6.48 -8.90 -7.51
C THR A 82 6.26 -7.45 -7.12
N ARG A 83 7.16 -6.55 -7.55
CA ARG A 83 6.99 -5.13 -7.31
C ARG A 83 5.67 -4.62 -7.86
N ASN A 84 5.30 -5.04 -9.06
CA ASN A 84 4.06 -4.63 -9.70
C ASN A 84 2.84 -5.13 -8.92
N GLN A 85 2.92 -6.35 -8.39
CA GLN A 85 1.85 -6.89 -7.56
C GLN A 85 1.68 -6.07 -6.27
N ARG A 86 2.80 -5.66 -5.66
CA ARG A 86 2.75 -4.83 -4.45
C ARG A 86 2.12 -3.47 -4.74
N LEU A 87 2.52 -2.86 -5.87
CA LEU A 87 1.93 -1.58 -6.27
C LEU A 87 0.44 -1.70 -6.54
N ALA A 88 0.01 -2.79 -7.19
CA ALA A 88 -1.41 -3.01 -7.46
C ALA A 88 -2.23 -3.03 -6.17
N ALA A 89 -1.72 -3.67 -5.13
CA ALA A 89 -2.40 -3.72 -3.84
C ALA A 89 -2.53 -2.32 -3.22
N ILE A 90 -1.45 -1.54 -3.30
CA ILE A 90 -1.44 -0.17 -2.75
C ILE A 90 -2.40 0.73 -3.52
N ARG A 91 -2.43 0.60 -4.85
CA ARG A 91 -3.36 1.37 -5.68
C ARG A 91 -4.81 1.04 -5.37
N ALA A 92 -5.12 -0.22 -5.14
CA ALA A 92 -6.48 -0.63 -4.79
C ALA A 92 -6.92 0.02 -3.48
N LEU A 93 -6.05 0.06 -2.48
CA LEU A 93 -6.35 0.74 -1.22
C LEU A 93 -6.52 2.24 -1.44
N SER A 94 -5.63 2.84 -2.22
CA SER A 94 -5.65 4.29 -2.47
C SER A 94 -6.94 4.73 -3.17
N CYS A 95 -7.40 3.93 -4.13
CA CYS A 95 -8.68 4.20 -4.79
C CYS A 95 -9.84 4.14 -3.79
N ARG A 96 -9.76 3.22 -2.84
CA ARG A 96 -10.82 3.06 -1.84
C ARG A 96 -10.87 4.21 -0.85
N VAL A 97 -9.70 4.71 -0.43
CA VAL A 97 -9.65 5.81 0.54
C VAL A 97 -9.65 7.19 -0.13
N GLY A 98 -9.50 7.26 -1.45
CA GLY A 98 -9.52 8.52 -2.17
C GLY A 98 -8.33 9.41 -1.87
N THR A 99 -7.13 8.84 -1.76
CA THR A 99 -5.91 9.58 -1.43
C THR A 99 -5.38 10.28 -2.69
N PRO A 100 -5.43 11.62 -2.76
CA PRO A 100 -5.03 12.32 -3.98
C PRO A 100 -3.54 12.24 -4.28
N ASP A 101 -2.71 12.08 -3.26
CA ASP A 101 -1.26 12.01 -3.43
C ASP A 101 -0.79 10.75 -4.15
N MET A 102 -1.68 9.82 -4.40
CA MET A 102 -1.32 8.56 -5.05
C MET A 102 -1.36 8.61 -6.58
N ALA A 103 -1.94 9.65 -7.15
CA ALA A 103 -2.01 9.80 -8.60
C ALA A 103 -0.63 9.80 -9.27
N PRO A 104 0.39 10.52 -8.73
CA PRO A 104 1.72 10.52 -9.35
C PRO A 104 2.38 9.14 -9.36
N VAL A 105 2.03 8.25 -8.44
CA VAL A 105 2.58 6.90 -8.42
C VAL A 105 2.17 6.14 -9.67
N GLU A 106 0.94 6.30 -10.10
CA GLU A 106 0.45 5.67 -11.32
C GLU A 106 1.21 6.14 -12.55
N SER A 107 1.46 7.44 -12.64
CA SER A 107 2.22 8.01 -13.75
C SER A 107 3.64 7.46 -13.79
N VAL A 108 4.31 7.42 -12.66
CA VAL A 108 5.66 6.89 -12.56
C VAL A 108 5.69 5.42 -12.99
N PHE A 109 4.67 4.68 -12.60
CA PHE A 109 4.60 3.26 -12.90
C PHE A 109 4.39 2.99 -14.39
N HIS A 110 3.62 3.81 -15.07
CA HIS A 110 3.35 3.63 -16.48
C HIS A 110 4.57 3.89 -17.37
N ILE A 111 5.55 4.59 -16.88
CA ILE A 111 6.76 4.88 -17.63
C ILE A 111 7.64 3.62 -17.76
N ARG A 112 7.41 2.65 -16.92
CA ARG A 112 8.13 1.38 -16.96
C ARG A 112 7.36 0.33 -17.79
#